data_799a3a46376318db693b80a2d103681a
#
_entry.id   799a3a46376318db693b80a2d103681a
#
_cell.length_a   1.000
_cell.length_b   1.000
_cell.length_c   1.000
_cell.angle_alpha   90.00
_cell.angle_beta   90.00
_cell.angle_gamma   90.00
#
_symmetry.space_group_name_H-M   'P 1'
#
loop_
_entity.id
_entity.type
_entity.pdbx_description
1 polymer ?
#
loop_
_entity_poly.entity_id
_entity_poly.type
_entity_poly.pdbx_seq_one_letter_code
_entity_poly.pdbx_strand_id
1 'polypeptide(L)'
;MLLLTLADAQLAYGELPLLDRASFSMEAGERIGLIGRNGTGKSSLLGAIAGTVVLDDGELRKRDDVGLAMVEQEPTLPHAATLRQSLLLRGHIPAIHDERDRWRAEARLVEFLHRFGIDENLSPEAASGGEVKRAALALAFALQPDLLLLDEPTNHLDIDGIVQLEAALLKQPSAIVVTHDRAFLDRIVTRIVELDRGLLRSYLGNFSEYEQVKADELASEAVAQRRFDKFWAQEEAWIRRGIEARRTRNQGRVTRLEHLREARAARRERIGAVKLNIDGGQRSGKLVAELTAVSKSYAGRAIVKELDLLIGRGDRVGLIGPNGAGKTTLIKLILGSIPPDAGRVRLGTHVQPAYFDQLRAQLNDPLDLEKTVAETISPGSEWVEVNGGRKHVMSYLADFLFPPRRANSPVRMLSGGERNRLLLARLFARPANVLVLDEPTNDLDIESLELLEAALQDYAGTLLLVSHDRAFLDNIVTQTVAAEGGGAWREYAGGYSDWLRQRPALAGEKARPVKLSGGGRSSADEAPHPSALSPHPSARASLRVKLTYKETRELDALPGEIEALEAEQQALAARMNAPDYYKLGGAAMKADHRRSEEIAALLDAQLERWELLEAKAKSP
;
A
#
# COMPACT_ATOMS: atom_id res chain seq x y z
N MET A 1 -11.10 3.57 27.85
CA MET A 1 -10.06 3.62 28.91
C MET A 1 -8.70 3.66 28.24
N LEU A 2 -7.86 4.64 28.56
CA LEU A 2 -6.57 4.87 27.91
C LEU A 2 -5.57 3.76 28.26
N LEU A 3 -4.94 3.13 27.25
CA LEU A 3 -3.91 2.11 27.40
C LEU A 3 -2.50 2.69 27.34
N LEU A 4 -2.29 3.57 26.35
CA LEU A 4 -1.01 4.23 26.16
C LEU A 4 -1.19 5.63 25.55
N THR A 5 -0.21 6.50 25.83
CA THR A 5 -0.07 7.83 25.23
C THR A 5 1.39 8.03 24.86
N LEU A 6 1.63 8.41 23.63
CA LEU A 6 2.90 8.89 23.12
C LEU A 6 2.77 10.40 22.93
N ALA A 7 3.66 11.19 23.51
CA ALA A 7 3.68 12.64 23.43
C ALA A 7 5.03 13.15 22.95
N ASP A 8 5.02 13.94 21.89
CA ASP A 8 6.17 14.64 21.31
C ASP A 8 7.40 13.74 21.07
N ALA A 9 7.17 12.47 20.73
CA ALA A 9 8.22 11.47 20.59
C ALA A 9 9.15 11.81 19.43
N GLN A 10 10.45 11.73 19.71
CA GLN A 10 11.52 11.89 18.73
C GLN A 10 12.38 10.63 18.71
N LEU A 11 12.70 10.19 17.49
CA LEU A 11 13.61 9.05 17.28
C LEU A 11 14.31 9.24 15.94
N ALA A 12 15.63 9.12 15.91
CA ALA A 12 16.41 9.21 14.68
C ALA A 12 17.48 8.11 14.62
N TYR A 13 17.73 7.59 13.43
CA TYR A 13 18.91 6.79 13.13
C TYR A 13 19.82 7.58 12.18
N GLY A 14 20.93 8.09 12.72
CA GLY A 14 21.84 8.99 12.00
C GLY A 14 21.18 10.33 11.71
N GLU A 15 21.21 10.79 10.45
CA GLU A 15 20.67 12.12 10.05
C GLU A 15 19.16 12.10 9.71
N LEU A 16 18.53 10.92 9.68
CA LEU A 16 17.13 10.79 9.26
C LEU A 16 16.21 10.62 10.47
N PRO A 17 15.33 11.61 10.76
CA PRO A 17 14.34 11.46 11.80
C PRO A 17 13.28 10.44 11.36
N LEU A 18 13.06 9.41 12.20
CA LEU A 18 11.97 8.43 12.05
C LEU A 18 10.70 8.91 12.74
N LEU A 19 10.84 9.57 13.89
CA LEU A 19 9.76 10.25 14.60
C LEU A 19 10.19 11.71 14.84
N ASP A 20 9.29 12.64 14.56
CA ASP A 20 9.53 14.08 14.72
C ASP A 20 8.33 14.70 15.45
N ARG A 21 8.41 14.76 16.78
CA ARG A 21 7.33 15.18 17.69
C ARG A 21 6.04 14.40 17.45
N ALA A 22 6.19 13.09 17.25
CA ALA A 22 5.08 12.21 16.99
C ALA A 22 4.23 12.03 18.27
N SER A 23 2.93 12.19 18.14
CA SER A 23 2.01 12.06 19.27
C SER A 23 0.78 11.25 18.86
N PHE A 24 0.40 10.27 19.68
CA PHE A 24 -0.86 9.56 19.54
C PHE A 24 -1.28 8.91 20.87
N SER A 25 -2.53 8.52 20.97
CA SER A 25 -3.07 7.80 22.12
C SER A 25 -3.86 6.59 21.65
N MET A 26 -3.96 5.57 22.50
CA MET A 26 -4.71 4.36 22.24
C MET A 26 -5.60 4.00 23.43
N GLU A 27 -6.86 3.70 23.15
CA GLU A 27 -7.83 3.23 24.14
C GLU A 27 -7.99 1.71 24.13
N ALA A 28 -8.49 1.17 25.24
CA ALA A 28 -8.85 -0.23 25.32
C ALA A 28 -10.00 -0.56 24.33
N GLY A 29 -9.85 -1.66 23.61
CA GLY A 29 -10.82 -2.07 22.58
C GLY A 29 -10.49 -1.60 21.17
N GLU A 30 -9.49 -0.73 21.00
CA GLU A 30 -9.05 -0.30 19.69
C GLU A 30 -8.12 -1.33 19.03
N ARG A 31 -8.29 -1.52 17.74
CA ARG A 31 -7.37 -2.24 16.87
C ARG A 31 -6.84 -1.27 15.83
N ILE A 32 -5.58 -0.87 16.00
CA ILE A 32 -4.92 0.15 15.17
C ILE A 32 -4.14 -0.53 14.05
N GLY A 33 -4.40 -0.14 12.81
CA GLY A 33 -3.54 -0.41 11.67
C GLY A 33 -2.49 0.68 11.55
N LEU A 34 -1.22 0.35 11.77
CA LEU A 34 -0.11 1.28 11.60
C LEU A 34 0.46 1.13 10.19
N ILE A 35 0.24 2.13 9.36
CA ILE A 35 0.66 2.14 7.96
C ILE A 35 1.69 3.23 7.68
N GLY A 36 2.35 3.15 6.56
CA GLY A 36 3.38 4.10 6.11
C GLY A 36 4.43 3.41 5.24
N ARG A 37 5.26 4.18 4.57
CA ARG A 37 6.31 3.66 3.69
C ARG A 37 7.29 2.75 4.43
N ASN A 38 7.97 1.89 3.68
CA ASN A 38 9.04 1.09 4.24
C ASN A 38 10.22 1.98 4.67
N GLY A 39 10.78 1.70 5.85
CA GLY A 39 11.87 2.48 6.44
C GLY A 39 11.46 3.78 7.14
N THR A 40 10.16 4.07 7.30
CA THR A 40 9.69 5.26 8.04
C THR A 40 9.75 5.13 9.56
N GLY A 41 10.05 3.93 10.09
CA GLY A 41 10.16 3.73 11.55
C GLY A 41 8.97 3.04 12.21
N LYS A 42 8.09 2.35 11.43
CA LYS A 42 6.94 1.60 11.99
C LYS A 42 7.38 0.56 13.03
N SER A 43 8.34 -0.30 12.67
CA SER A 43 8.89 -1.32 13.59
C SER A 43 9.62 -0.70 14.79
N SER A 44 10.30 0.44 14.58
CA SER A 44 10.95 1.18 15.66
C SER A 44 9.92 1.79 16.63
N LEU A 45 8.78 2.26 16.13
CA LEU A 45 7.67 2.73 16.97
C LEU A 45 7.06 1.57 17.77
N LEU A 46 6.84 0.39 17.15
CA LEU A 46 6.41 -0.80 17.89
C LEU A 46 7.43 -1.19 18.95
N GLY A 47 8.73 -1.15 18.61
CA GLY A 47 9.81 -1.42 19.57
C GLY A 47 9.85 -0.41 20.72
N ALA A 48 9.59 0.87 20.47
CA ALA A 48 9.48 1.88 21.53
C ALA A 48 8.27 1.60 22.43
N ILE A 49 7.12 1.22 21.87
CA ILE A 49 5.94 0.82 22.65
C ILE A 49 6.23 -0.46 23.44
N ALA A 50 6.93 -1.42 22.87
CA ALA A 50 7.35 -2.64 23.57
C ALA A 50 8.41 -2.38 24.66
N GLY A 51 9.13 -1.25 24.58
CA GLY A 51 10.22 -0.92 25.49
C GLY A 51 11.58 -1.49 25.07
N THR A 52 11.70 -2.01 23.85
CA THR A 52 12.97 -2.51 23.28
C THR A 52 13.78 -1.41 22.60
N VAL A 53 13.14 -0.31 22.21
CA VAL A 53 13.78 0.88 21.63
C VAL A 53 13.53 2.07 22.57
N VAL A 54 14.60 2.83 22.85
CA VAL A 54 14.53 4.04 23.67
C VAL A 54 14.32 5.23 22.75
N LEU A 55 13.38 6.12 23.08
CA LEU A 55 13.17 7.39 22.36
C LEU A 55 14.32 8.36 22.66
N ASP A 56 14.67 9.18 21.68
CA ASP A 56 15.69 10.24 21.86
C ASP A 56 15.10 11.39 22.69
N ASP A 57 13.80 11.70 22.53
CA ASP A 57 13.08 12.72 23.29
C ASP A 57 11.56 12.40 23.27
N GLY A 58 10.80 13.08 24.14
CA GLY A 58 9.36 12.84 24.30
C GLY A 58 9.04 11.81 25.38
N GLU A 59 7.76 11.52 25.53
CA GLU A 59 7.27 10.68 26.62
C GLU A 59 6.32 9.59 26.13
N LEU A 60 6.58 8.35 26.56
CA LEU A 60 5.65 7.23 26.40
C LEU A 60 5.08 6.83 27.75
N ARG A 61 3.81 7.09 27.98
CA ARG A 61 3.07 6.65 29.16
C ARG A 61 2.25 5.43 28.83
N LYS A 62 2.43 4.38 29.58
CA LYS A 62 1.60 3.15 29.54
C LYS A 62 0.92 3.00 30.88
N ARG A 63 -0.27 2.41 30.89
CA ARG A 63 -0.92 1.99 32.13
C ARG A 63 -0.05 0.92 32.79
N ASP A 64 0.14 1.00 34.11
CA ASP A 64 1.10 0.15 34.85
C ASP A 64 0.83 -1.36 34.71
N ASP A 65 -0.44 -1.78 34.58
CA ASP A 65 -0.87 -3.19 34.56
C ASP A 65 -1.13 -3.72 33.13
N VAL A 66 -0.63 -3.05 32.06
CA VAL A 66 -0.84 -3.53 30.69
C VAL A 66 0.05 -4.73 30.37
N GLY A 67 -0.57 -5.92 30.27
CA GLY A 67 0.07 -7.09 29.66
C GLY A 67 0.31 -6.87 28.18
N LEU A 68 1.58 -6.86 27.74
CA LEU A 68 1.97 -6.62 26.37
C LEU A 68 2.65 -7.83 25.78
N ALA A 69 2.30 -8.21 24.54
CA ALA A 69 3.04 -9.19 23.75
C ALA A 69 3.38 -8.60 22.38
N MET A 70 4.58 -8.86 21.88
CA MET A 70 5.04 -8.43 20.57
C MET A 70 5.46 -9.63 19.73
N VAL A 71 5.06 -9.62 18.45
CA VAL A 71 5.56 -10.53 17.42
C VAL A 71 6.27 -9.68 16.37
N GLU A 72 7.57 -9.87 16.29
CA GLU A 72 8.46 -9.19 15.37
C GLU A 72 8.25 -9.67 13.92
N GLN A 73 8.74 -8.92 12.94
CA GLN A 73 8.70 -9.30 11.53
C GLN A 73 9.38 -10.66 11.30
N GLU A 74 10.55 -10.86 11.88
CA GLU A 74 11.30 -12.13 11.87
C GLU A 74 11.52 -12.59 13.33
N PRO A 75 10.58 -13.37 13.89
CA PRO A 75 10.72 -13.82 15.28
C PRO A 75 11.87 -14.82 15.45
N THR A 76 12.68 -14.61 16.47
CA THR A 76 13.73 -15.55 16.84
C THR A 76 13.24 -16.47 17.96
N LEU A 77 13.53 -17.75 17.86
CA LEU A 77 13.16 -18.73 18.87
C LEU A 77 14.38 -19.20 19.65
N PRO A 78 14.31 -19.33 20.99
CA PRO A 78 15.37 -19.92 21.79
C PRO A 78 15.68 -21.37 21.37
N HIS A 79 16.93 -21.78 21.45
CA HIS A 79 17.32 -23.17 21.21
C HIS A 79 16.66 -24.12 22.23
N ALA A 80 15.98 -25.15 21.73
CA ALA A 80 15.33 -26.18 22.54
C ALA A 80 15.13 -27.45 21.71
N ALA A 81 14.80 -28.56 22.33
CA ALA A 81 14.58 -29.82 21.63
C ALA A 81 13.28 -29.78 20.76
N THR A 82 12.27 -29.02 21.19
CA THR A 82 10.99 -28.90 20.51
C THR A 82 10.53 -27.45 20.43
N LEU A 83 9.68 -27.13 19.44
CA LEU A 83 9.03 -25.81 19.32
C LEU A 83 8.27 -25.46 20.59
N ARG A 84 7.53 -26.42 21.17
CA ARG A 84 6.83 -26.20 22.44
C ARG A 84 7.77 -25.71 23.54
N GLN A 85 8.90 -26.41 23.78
CA GLN A 85 9.86 -26.00 24.78
C GLN A 85 10.46 -24.63 24.51
N SER A 86 10.80 -24.35 23.26
CA SER A 86 11.33 -23.06 22.85
C SER A 86 10.34 -21.93 23.13
N LEU A 87 9.07 -22.13 22.82
CA LEU A 87 8.01 -21.14 23.06
C LEU A 87 7.71 -20.94 24.54
N LEU A 88 7.75 -22.02 25.35
CA LEU A 88 7.62 -21.89 26.80
C LEU A 88 8.74 -21.02 27.40
N LEU A 89 9.98 -21.19 26.91
CA LEU A 89 11.11 -20.35 27.30
C LEU A 89 10.93 -18.91 26.88
N ARG A 90 10.58 -18.67 25.60
CA ARG A 90 10.34 -17.32 25.04
C ARG A 90 9.23 -16.58 25.78
N GLY A 91 8.15 -17.28 26.13
CA GLY A 91 7.00 -16.71 26.85
C GLY A 91 7.20 -16.58 28.36
N HIS A 92 8.36 -16.95 28.86
CA HIS A 92 8.64 -17.01 30.31
C HIS A 92 7.55 -17.77 31.10
N ILE A 93 6.85 -18.71 30.47
CA ILE A 93 5.75 -19.47 31.09
C ILE A 93 6.22 -20.29 32.32
N PRO A 94 7.41 -20.90 32.30
CA PRO A 94 7.92 -21.62 33.50
C PRO A 94 8.15 -20.70 34.71
N ALA A 95 8.31 -19.39 34.51
CA ALA A 95 8.50 -18.41 35.58
C ALA A 95 7.18 -17.95 36.22
N ILE A 96 6.02 -18.38 35.74
CA ILE A 96 4.73 -18.10 36.36
C ILE A 96 4.65 -18.84 37.70
N HIS A 97 4.52 -18.10 38.80
CA HIS A 97 4.54 -18.64 40.15
C HIS A 97 3.30 -19.49 40.48
N ASP A 98 2.10 -19.05 39.99
CA ASP A 98 0.88 -19.82 40.19
C ASP A 98 0.86 -21.03 39.25
N GLU A 99 0.78 -22.22 39.82
CA GLU A 99 0.81 -23.47 39.06
C GLU A 99 -0.41 -23.65 38.16
N ARG A 100 -1.57 -23.15 38.58
CA ARG A 100 -2.81 -23.21 37.78
C ARG A 100 -2.73 -22.28 36.57
N ASP A 101 -2.20 -21.08 36.73
CA ASP A 101 -2.05 -20.12 35.65
C ASP A 101 -0.98 -20.55 34.66
N ARG A 102 0.13 -21.14 35.17
CA ARG A 102 1.15 -21.78 34.33
C ARG A 102 0.54 -22.91 33.48
N TRP A 103 -0.18 -23.84 34.10
CA TRP A 103 -0.83 -24.94 33.39
C TRP A 103 -1.84 -24.42 32.33
N ARG A 104 -2.64 -23.40 32.66
CA ARG A 104 -3.56 -22.76 31.74
C ARG A 104 -2.85 -22.14 30.53
N ALA A 105 -1.71 -21.44 30.77
CA ALA A 105 -0.89 -20.84 29.73
C ALA A 105 -0.30 -21.91 28.80
N GLU A 106 0.23 -23.01 29.36
CA GLU A 106 0.71 -24.14 28.57
C GLU A 106 -0.38 -24.81 27.75
N ALA A 107 -1.55 -25.05 28.34
CA ALA A 107 -2.70 -25.65 27.62
C ALA A 107 -3.17 -24.76 26.45
N ARG A 108 -3.24 -23.44 26.67
CA ARG A 108 -3.59 -22.49 25.61
C ARG A 108 -2.54 -22.47 24.51
N LEU A 109 -1.24 -22.54 24.86
CA LEU A 109 -0.18 -22.58 23.85
C LEU A 109 -0.34 -23.79 22.93
N VAL A 110 -0.59 -24.98 23.50
CA VAL A 110 -0.83 -26.20 22.71
C VAL A 110 -2.08 -26.05 21.85
N GLU A 111 -3.17 -25.50 22.39
CA GLU A 111 -4.40 -25.24 21.64
C GLU A 111 -4.13 -24.32 20.43
N PHE A 112 -3.42 -23.20 20.62
CA PHE A 112 -3.10 -22.27 19.53
C PHE A 112 -2.11 -22.87 18.52
N LEU A 113 -1.11 -23.68 18.96
CA LEU A 113 -0.24 -24.41 18.04
C LEU A 113 -1.04 -25.33 17.12
N HIS A 114 -1.94 -26.14 17.68
CA HIS A 114 -2.84 -26.98 16.91
C HIS A 114 -3.73 -26.16 15.96
N ARG A 115 -4.28 -25.05 16.44
CA ARG A 115 -5.13 -24.15 15.65
C ARG A 115 -4.38 -23.55 14.45
N PHE A 116 -3.11 -23.18 14.62
CA PHE A 116 -2.25 -22.68 13.54
C PHE A 116 -1.56 -23.78 12.73
N GLY A 117 -1.90 -25.05 12.96
CA GLY A 117 -1.38 -26.20 12.22
C GLY A 117 0.14 -26.42 12.41
N ILE A 118 0.64 -26.19 13.63
CA ILE A 118 2.05 -26.37 13.99
C ILE A 118 2.22 -27.65 14.78
N ASP A 119 3.19 -28.47 14.35
CA ASP A 119 3.64 -29.62 15.14
C ASP A 119 4.51 -29.13 16.32
N GLU A 120 4.00 -29.30 17.54
CA GLU A 120 4.67 -28.89 18.77
C GLU A 120 6.01 -29.59 19.01
N ASN A 121 6.21 -30.78 18.41
CA ASN A 121 7.41 -31.61 18.57
C ASN A 121 8.51 -31.30 17.55
N LEU A 122 8.23 -30.46 16.54
CA LEU A 122 9.21 -30.06 15.55
C LEU A 122 10.39 -29.33 16.23
N SER A 123 11.63 -29.57 15.78
CA SER A 123 12.78 -28.80 16.23
C SER A 123 12.68 -27.35 15.72
N PRO A 124 12.97 -26.33 16.54
CA PRO A 124 13.01 -24.94 16.10
C PRO A 124 13.95 -24.70 14.90
N GLU A 125 15.04 -25.45 14.81
CA GLU A 125 16.04 -25.36 13.74
C GLU A 125 15.57 -25.96 12.41
N ALA A 126 14.65 -26.91 12.47
CA ALA A 126 14.06 -27.54 11.28
C ALA A 126 12.80 -26.81 10.80
N ALA A 127 12.27 -25.87 11.60
CA ALA A 127 11.06 -25.13 11.27
C ALA A 127 11.34 -24.10 10.15
N SER A 128 10.44 -24.03 9.18
CA SER A 128 10.45 -22.98 8.16
C SER A 128 10.12 -21.61 8.79
N GLY A 129 10.54 -20.50 8.13
CA GLY A 129 10.22 -19.15 8.61
C GLY A 129 8.72 -18.92 8.84
N GLY A 130 7.86 -19.47 7.98
CA GLY A 130 6.41 -19.42 8.16
C GLY A 130 5.90 -20.21 9.38
N GLU A 131 6.52 -21.34 9.70
CA GLU A 131 6.19 -22.11 10.91
C GLU A 131 6.65 -21.39 12.16
N VAL A 132 7.86 -20.81 12.15
CA VAL A 132 8.38 -19.98 13.25
C VAL A 132 7.44 -18.79 13.51
N LYS A 133 6.98 -18.12 12.46
CA LYS A 133 6.04 -16.98 12.57
C LYS A 133 4.71 -17.42 13.18
N ARG A 134 4.10 -18.50 12.67
CA ARG A 134 2.86 -19.06 13.23
C ARG A 134 3.01 -19.51 14.68
N ALA A 135 4.14 -20.10 15.02
CA ALA A 135 4.45 -20.50 16.40
C ALA A 135 4.57 -19.29 17.35
N ALA A 136 5.23 -18.22 16.91
CA ALA A 136 5.31 -16.97 17.67
C ALA A 136 3.93 -16.31 17.85
N LEU A 137 3.08 -16.31 16.81
CA LEU A 137 1.70 -15.86 16.91
C LEU A 137 0.89 -16.71 17.89
N ALA A 138 1.03 -18.05 17.85
CA ALA A 138 0.38 -18.96 18.80
C ALA A 138 0.74 -18.63 20.25
N LEU A 139 2.02 -18.37 20.53
CA LEU A 139 2.48 -17.93 21.84
C LEU A 139 1.86 -16.59 22.25
N ALA A 140 1.89 -15.60 21.36
CA ALA A 140 1.37 -14.27 21.65
C ALA A 140 -0.12 -14.29 22.03
N PHE A 141 -0.95 -15.09 21.32
CA PHE A 141 -2.34 -15.29 21.69
C PHE A 141 -2.56 -16.13 22.95
N ALA A 142 -1.68 -17.11 23.20
CA ALA A 142 -1.76 -17.94 24.41
C ALA A 142 -1.51 -17.15 25.70
N LEU A 143 -0.70 -16.11 25.62
CA LEU A 143 -0.40 -15.21 26.75
C LEU A 143 -1.57 -14.29 27.10
N GLN A 144 -2.56 -14.12 26.20
CA GLN A 144 -3.73 -13.26 26.40
C GLN A 144 -3.36 -11.82 26.84
N PRO A 145 -2.52 -11.11 26.09
CA PRO A 145 -2.10 -9.76 26.47
C PRO A 145 -3.27 -8.76 26.37
N ASP A 146 -3.23 -7.68 27.16
CA ASP A 146 -4.14 -6.56 27.02
C ASP A 146 -3.90 -5.80 25.70
N LEU A 147 -2.62 -5.71 25.27
CA LEU A 147 -2.18 -5.09 24.04
C LEU A 147 -1.26 -6.02 23.25
N LEU A 148 -1.67 -6.33 22.04
CA LEU A 148 -0.90 -7.16 21.11
C LEU A 148 -0.24 -6.25 20.04
N LEU A 149 1.07 -6.38 19.88
CA LEU A 149 1.85 -5.69 18.86
C LEU A 149 2.30 -6.68 17.79
N LEU A 150 1.93 -6.44 16.54
CA LEU A 150 2.22 -7.33 15.43
C LEU A 150 2.95 -6.57 14.31
N ASP A 151 4.13 -7.04 13.95
CA ASP A 151 4.91 -6.49 12.84
C ASP A 151 4.87 -7.44 11.65
N GLU A 152 4.18 -7.01 10.56
CA GLU A 152 3.94 -7.76 9.32
C GLU A 152 3.48 -9.21 9.57
N PRO A 153 2.40 -9.43 10.35
CA PRO A 153 2.00 -10.78 10.75
C PRO A 153 1.46 -11.63 9.60
N THR A 154 1.07 -11.02 8.48
CA THR A 154 0.54 -11.69 7.29
C THR A 154 1.62 -12.25 6.39
N ASN A 155 2.87 -11.73 6.48
CA ASN A 155 3.99 -12.21 5.67
C ASN A 155 4.28 -13.69 5.94
N HIS A 156 4.49 -14.45 4.88
CA HIS A 156 4.74 -15.91 4.88
C HIS A 156 3.57 -16.78 5.36
N LEU A 157 2.40 -16.19 5.66
CA LEU A 157 1.18 -16.94 5.91
C LEU A 157 0.45 -17.22 4.58
N ASP A 158 -0.09 -18.42 4.46
CA ASP A 158 -1.06 -18.71 3.40
C ASP A 158 -2.45 -18.11 3.73
N ILE A 159 -3.34 -18.13 2.77
CA ILE A 159 -4.67 -17.51 2.92
C ILE A 159 -5.42 -18.10 4.12
N ASP A 160 -5.31 -19.41 4.34
CA ASP A 160 -5.98 -20.07 5.47
C ASP A 160 -5.38 -19.60 6.81
N GLY A 161 -4.05 -19.43 6.88
CA GLY A 161 -3.35 -18.86 8.03
C GLY A 161 -3.77 -17.42 8.30
N ILE A 162 -3.93 -16.60 7.25
CA ILE A 162 -4.42 -15.22 7.37
C ILE A 162 -5.85 -15.20 7.93
N VAL A 163 -6.76 -16.06 7.43
CA VAL A 163 -8.14 -16.15 7.92
C VAL A 163 -8.18 -16.60 9.40
N GLN A 164 -7.29 -17.52 9.80
CA GLN A 164 -7.19 -17.95 11.20
C GLN A 164 -6.66 -16.81 12.09
N LEU A 165 -5.68 -16.04 11.62
CA LEU A 165 -5.15 -14.86 12.31
C LEU A 165 -6.24 -13.79 12.48
N GLU A 166 -6.99 -13.50 11.43
CA GLU A 166 -8.15 -12.59 11.49
C GLU A 166 -9.15 -13.01 12.58
N ALA A 167 -9.53 -14.29 12.57
CA ALA A 167 -10.47 -14.83 13.54
C ALA A 167 -9.96 -14.80 14.99
N ALA A 168 -8.65 -14.87 15.19
CA ALA A 168 -8.01 -14.72 16.50
C ALA A 168 -7.98 -13.25 16.94
N LEU A 169 -7.58 -12.33 16.04
CA LEU A 169 -7.49 -10.89 16.33
C LEU A 169 -8.85 -10.24 16.60
N LEU A 170 -9.91 -10.69 15.95
CA LEU A 170 -11.26 -10.19 16.25
C LEU A 170 -11.70 -10.48 17.70
N LYS A 171 -11.09 -11.47 18.36
CA LYS A 171 -11.32 -11.79 19.78
C LYS A 171 -10.37 -11.06 20.71
N GLN A 172 -9.27 -10.51 20.18
CA GLN A 172 -8.28 -9.76 20.92
C GLN A 172 -8.84 -8.37 21.26
N PRO A 173 -8.78 -7.93 22.54
CA PRO A 173 -9.36 -6.64 22.92
C PRO A 173 -8.66 -5.46 22.24
N SER A 174 -7.32 -5.44 22.25
CA SER A 174 -6.57 -4.31 21.68
C SER A 174 -5.33 -4.82 20.94
N ALA A 175 -5.05 -4.22 19.78
CA ALA A 175 -3.88 -4.56 18.98
C ALA A 175 -3.37 -3.36 18.19
N ILE A 176 -2.05 -3.32 17.96
CA ILE A 176 -1.43 -2.48 16.94
C ILE A 176 -0.81 -3.42 15.92
N VAL A 177 -1.21 -3.29 14.68
CA VAL A 177 -0.77 -4.16 13.59
C VAL A 177 -0.12 -3.33 12.50
N VAL A 178 1.13 -3.61 12.19
CA VAL A 178 1.80 -3.13 10.98
C VAL A 178 1.59 -4.17 9.91
N THR A 179 0.95 -3.82 8.81
CA THR A 179 0.82 -4.70 7.64
C THR A 179 0.49 -3.89 6.39
N HIS A 180 0.78 -4.47 5.24
CA HIS A 180 0.45 -3.95 3.93
C HIS A 180 -0.72 -4.70 3.25
N ASP A 181 -1.28 -5.74 3.91
CA ASP A 181 -2.49 -6.44 3.46
C ASP A 181 -3.74 -5.58 3.69
N ARG A 182 -4.22 -4.96 2.61
CA ARG A 182 -5.38 -4.05 2.63
C ARG A 182 -6.67 -4.76 3.06
N ALA A 183 -6.89 -5.97 2.56
CA ALA A 183 -8.07 -6.76 2.90
C ALA A 183 -8.08 -7.20 4.38
N PHE A 184 -6.91 -7.48 4.93
CA PHE A 184 -6.75 -7.78 6.34
C PHE A 184 -7.02 -6.54 7.22
N LEU A 185 -6.43 -5.38 6.87
CA LEU A 185 -6.69 -4.12 7.57
C LEU A 185 -8.18 -3.77 7.56
N ASP A 186 -8.83 -3.92 6.41
CA ASP A 186 -10.25 -3.57 6.25
C ASP A 186 -11.18 -4.38 7.17
N ARG A 187 -10.80 -5.64 7.49
CA ARG A 187 -11.58 -6.54 8.35
C ARG A 187 -11.31 -6.38 9.84
N ILE A 188 -10.09 -6.01 10.21
CA ILE A 188 -9.62 -6.10 11.60
C ILE A 188 -9.60 -4.75 12.30
N VAL A 189 -9.16 -3.69 11.61
CA VAL A 189 -8.86 -2.43 12.27
C VAL A 189 -10.11 -1.59 12.54
N THR A 190 -10.04 -0.81 13.61
CA THR A 190 -11.06 0.18 13.99
C THR A 190 -10.56 1.61 13.74
N ARG A 191 -9.25 1.77 13.55
CA ARG A 191 -8.58 3.04 13.30
C ARG A 191 -7.27 2.79 12.56
N ILE A 192 -6.99 3.64 11.59
CA ILE A 192 -5.70 3.68 10.90
C ILE A 192 -4.84 4.80 11.50
N VAL A 193 -3.56 4.51 11.71
CA VAL A 193 -2.55 5.50 12.06
C VAL A 193 -1.47 5.47 10.96
N GLU A 194 -1.34 6.58 10.26
CA GLU A 194 -0.34 6.73 9.20
C GLU A 194 0.91 7.38 9.77
N LEU A 195 2.07 6.75 9.57
CA LEU A 195 3.38 7.34 9.84
C LEU A 195 3.97 7.88 8.54
N ASP A 196 3.90 9.19 8.35
CA ASP A 196 4.48 9.88 7.20
C ASP A 196 5.47 10.94 7.67
N ARG A 197 6.73 10.83 7.21
CA ARG A 197 7.81 11.81 7.46
C ARG A 197 8.03 12.16 8.93
N GLY A 198 7.89 11.17 9.81
CA GLY A 198 8.07 11.32 11.25
C GLY A 198 6.82 11.78 12.01
N LEU A 199 5.72 12.10 11.32
CA LEU A 199 4.46 12.52 11.92
C LEU A 199 3.45 11.39 11.92
N LEU A 200 2.65 11.29 12.98
CA LEU A 200 1.54 10.35 13.09
C LEU A 200 0.22 11.07 12.81
N ARG A 201 -0.56 10.53 11.89
CA ARG A 201 -1.92 10.99 11.59
C ARG A 201 -2.91 9.86 11.83
N SER A 202 -4.01 10.14 12.51
CA SER A 202 -5.04 9.16 12.86
C SER A 202 -6.29 9.36 12.03
N TYR A 203 -6.80 8.25 11.48
CA TYR A 203 -8.03 8.19 10.69
C TYR A 203 -8.95 7.16 11.34
N LEU A 204 -10.17 7.55 11.69
CA LEU A 204 -11.17 6.64 12.23
C LEU A 204 -11.72 5.76 11.12
N GLY A 205 -11.97 4.49 11.46
CA GLY A 205 -12.54 3.53 10.54
C GLY A 205 -11.54 2.50 10.00
N ASN A 206 -11.97 1.78 8.97
CA ASN A 206 -11.21 0.73 8.30
C ASN A 206 -10.31 1.29 7.19
N PHE A 207 -9.66 0.39 6.44
CA PHE A 207 -8.74 0.81 5.38
C PHE A 207 -9.46 1.48 4.20
N SER A 208 -10.64 0.98 3.81
CA SER A 208 -11.44 1.58 2.72
C SER A 208 -11.88 3.00 3.04
N GLU A 209 -12.28 3.27 4.30
CA GLU A 209 -12.64 4.61 4.75
C GLU A 209 -11.42 5.54 4.78
N TYR A 210 -10.26 5.03 5.20
CA TYR A 210 -8.99 5.76 5.13
C TYR A 210 -8.64 6.15 3.69
N GLU A 211 -8.73 5.20 2.72
CA GLU A 211 -8.44 5.49 1.30
C GLU A 211 -9.30 6.63 0.77
N GLN A 212 -10.58 6.63 1.09
CA GLN A 212 -11.51 7.67 0.65
C GLN A 212 -11.13 9.05 1.22
N VAL A 213 -10.92 9.14 2.54
CA VAL A 213 -10.51 10.38 3.19
C VAL A 213 -9.17 10.87 2.64
N LYS A 214 -8.23 9.95 2.43
CA LYS A 214 -6.91 10.26 1.88
C LYS A 214 -6.96 10.77 0.43
N ALA A 215 -7.83 10.19 -0.39
CA ALA A 215 -8.05 10.65 -1.76
C ALA A 215 -8.60 12.08 -1.79
N ASP A 216 -9.56 12.38 -0.92
CA ASP A 216 -10.14 13.72 -0.79
C ASP A 216 -9.12 14.75 -0.26
N GLU A 217 -8.32 14.37 0.75
CA GLU A 217 -7.21 15.21 1.23
C GLU A 217 -6.20 15.51 0.13
N LEU A 218 -5.82 14.48 -0.66
CA LEU A 218 -4.87 14.62 -1.76
C LEU A 218 -5.39 15.51 -2.88
N ALA A 219 -6.67 15.37 -3.23
CA ALA A 219 -7.32 16.22 -4.22
C ALA A 219 -7.33 17.68 -3.77
N SER A 220 -7.67 17.93 -2.51
CA SER A 220 -7.67 19.26 -1.89
C SER A 220 -6.26 19.87 -1.83
N GLU A 221 -5.27 19.07 -1.42
CA GLU A 221 -3.86 19.48 -1.36
C GLU A 221 -3.31 19.81 -2.76
N ALA A 222 -3.67 19.02 -3.78
CA ALA A 222 -3.28 19.28 -5.16
C ALA A 222 -3.85 20.60 -5.71
N VAL A 223 -5.08 20.93 -5.34
CA VAL A 223 -5.70 22.22 -5.69
C VAL A 223 -4.98 23.36 -4.97
N ALA A 224 -4.73 23.22 -3.67
CA ALA A 224 -4.00 24.23 -2.88
C ALA A 224 -2.57 24.45 -3.41
N GLN A 225 -1.88 23.37 -3.79
CA GLN A 225 -0.53 23.44 -4.37
C GLN A 225 -0.53 24.16 -5.72
N ARG A 226 -1.47 23.87 -6.61
CA ARG A 226 -1.59 24.57 -7.89
C ARG A 226 -1.86 26.06 -7.70
N ARG A 227 -2.73 26.43 -6.73
CA ARG A 227 -3.01 27.82 -6.36
C ARG A 227 -1.74 28.51 -5.84
N PHE A 228 -1.00 27.87 -4.95
CA PHE A 228 0.25 28.38 -4.41
C PHE A 228 1.34 28.56 -5.49
N ASP A 229 1.54 27.57 -6.37
CA ASP A 229 2.55 27.64 -7.42
C ASP A 229 2.21 28.71 -8.45
N LYS A 230 0.93 28.89 -8.77
CA LYS A 230 0.45 29.97 -9.64
C LYS A 230 0.71 31.35 -9.00
N PHE A 231 0.39 31.51 -7.72
CA PHE A 231 0.63 32.72 -6.96
C PHE A 231 2.14 33.02 -6.83
N TRP A 232 2.94 32.02 -6.48
CA TRP A 232 4.39 32.15 -6.41
C TRP A 232 5.00 32.55 -7.76
N ALA A 233 4.57 31.95 -8.86
CA ALA A 233 5.05 32.28 -10.20
C ALA A 233 4.69 33.73 -10.60
N GLN A 234 3.54 34.22 -10.17
CA GLN A 234 3.15 35.62 -10.41
C GLN A 234 4.02 36.61 -9.62
N GLU A 235 4.27 36.34 -8.34
CA GLU A 235 5.14 37.19 -7.50
C GLU A 235 6.61 37.17 -7.99
N GLU A 236 7.12 36.01 -8.43
CA GLU A 236 8.45 35.88 -9.00
C GLU A 236 8.60 36.63 -10.33
N ALA A 237 7.60 36.51 -11.21
CA ALA A 237 7.58 37.24 -12.48
C ALA A 237 7.47 38.76 -12.28
N TRP A 238 6.76 39.19 -11.24
CA TRP A 238 6.62 40.60 -10.90
C TRP A 238 7.96 41.20 -10.37
N ILE A 239 8.68 40.48 -9.50
CA ILE A 239 10.00 40.91 -9.02
C ILE A 239 11.00 41.02 -10.17
N ARG A 240 11.01 40.08 -11.10
CA ARG A 240 11.91 40.12 -12.27
C ARG A 240 11.64 41.32 -13.20
N ARG A 241 10.41 41.84 -13.24
CA ARG A 241 10.01 42.98 -14.07
C ARG A 241 10.21 44.35 -13.39
N GLY A 242 10.48 44.40 -12.07
CA GLY A 242 10.33 45.59 -11.25
C GLY A 242 11.59 46.17 -10.62
N ILE A 243 12.82 45.79 -11.03
CA ILE A 243 14.04 46.13 -10.30
C ILE A 243 14.45 47.62 -10.44
N GLU A 244 14.00 48.38 -11.42
CA GLU A 244 14.53 49.73 -11.68
C GLU A 244 13.76 50.92 -11.09
N ALA A 245 12.52 50.79 -10.60
CA ALA A 245 11.74 52.01 -10.37
C ALA A 245 11.19 52.30 -8.93
N ARG A 246 11.21 51.35 -7.93
CA ARG A 246 10.55 51.66 -6.63
C ARG A 246 11.17 50.96 -5.41
N ARG A 247 12.32 51.48 -4.95
CA ARG A 247 13.08 50.90 -3.80
C ARG A 247 12.39 50.96 -2.42
N THR A 248 11.41 51.82 -2.18
CA THR A 248 10.90 52.11 -0.82
C THR A 248 9.51 51.61 -0.48
N ARG A 249 8.70 51.17 -1.46
CA ARG A 249 7.29 50.78 -1.21
C ARG A 249 7.00 49.26 -1.21
N ASN A 250 8.00 48.43 -1.43
CA ASN A 250 7.81 47.00 -1.69
C ASN A 250 8.55 46.03 -0.75
N GLN A 251 9.07 46.53 0.40
CA GLN A 251 9.76 45.66 1.38
C GLN A 251 8.86 44.50 1.86
N GLY A 252 7.58 44.76 2.11
CA GLY A 252 6.64 43.74 2.52
C GLY A 252 6.42 42.60 1.49
N ARG A 253 6.48 42.92 0.19
CA ARG A 253 6.35 41.91 -0.87
C ARG A 253 7.61 41.05 -1.03
N VAL A 254 8.79 41.66 -0.85
CA VAL A 254 10.07 40.93 -0.85
C VAL A 254 10.12 39.94 0.32
N THR A 255 9.78 40.41 1.52
CA THR A 255 9.70 39.54 2.71
C THR A 255 8.69 38.42 2.52
N ARG A 256 7.52 38.71 1.91
CA ARG A 256 6.50 37.70 1.59
C ARG A 256 7.03 36.67 0.57
N LEU A 257 7.80 37.08 -0.44
CA LEU A 257 8.41 36.14 -1.40
C LEU A 257 9.50 35.28 -0.74
N GLU A 258 10.27 35.84 0.19
CA GLU A 258 11.26 35.09 0.97
C GLU A 258 10.56 34.01 1.80
N HIS A 259 9.48 34.33 2.50
CA HIS A 259 8.64 33.34 3.20
C HIS A 259 8.02 32.29 2.26
N LEU A 260 7.59 32.70 1.07
CA LEU A 260 7.06 31.75 0.07
C LEU A 260 8.16 30.84 -0.47
N ARG A 261 9.39 31.33 -0.63
CA ARG A 261 10.56 30.52 -1.02
C ARG A 261 10.95 29.53 0.08
N GLU A 262 10.95 29.98 1.33
CA GLU A 262 11.18 29.12 2.50
C GLU A 262 10.09 28.04 2.62
N ALA A 263 8.82 28.41 2.50
CA ALA A 263 7.70 27.48 2.52
C ALA A 263 7.77 26.47 1.36
N ARG A 264 8.21 26.89 0.17
CA ARG A 264 8.44 26.00 -0.97
C ARG A 264 9.62 25.08 -0.75
N ALA A 265 10.74 25.58 -0.21
CA ALA A 265 11.92 24.78 0.12
C ALA A 265 11.65 23.78 1.25
N ALA A 266 10.80 24.15 2.22
CA ALA A 266 10.36 23.28 3.29
C ALA A 266 9.34 22.21 2.82
N ARG A 267 8.74 22.37 1.64
CA ARG A 267 7.91 21.32 1.03
C ARG A 267 8.78 20.10 0.76
N ARG A 268 8.56 19.06 1.50
CA ARG A 268 9.07 17.73 1.17
C ARG A 268 8.26 17.26 -0.03
N GLU A 269 8.85 17.29 -1.24
CA GLU A 269 8.16 16.89 -2.47
C GLU A 269 7.62 15.47 -2.33
N ARG A 270 6.31 15.30 -2.52
CA ARG A 270 5.74 13.98 -2.79
C ARG A 270 6.22 13.54 -4.17
N ILE A 271 6.74 12.34 -4.22
CA ILE A 271 7.06 11.69 -5.48
C ILE A 271 5.69 11.38 -6.11
N GLY A 272 5.39 12.05 -7.24
CA GLY A 272 4.08 11.97 -7.89
C GLY A 272 3.73 10.56 -8.35
N ALA A 273 2.45 10.33 -8.65
CA ALA A 273 1.99 9.10 -9.28
C ALA A 273 2.70 8.93 -10.64
N VAL A 274 3.47 7.88 -10.78
CA VAL A 274 4.25 7.57 -11.98
C VAL A 274 3.54 6.47 -12.75
N LYS A 275 3.42 6.63 -14.08
CA LYS A 275 2.97 5.54 -14.95
C LYS A 275 4.16 4.67 -15.28
N LEU A 276 4.18 3.45 -14.74
CA LEU A 276 5.15 2.43 -15.09
C LEU A 276 4.70 1.75 -16.39
N ASN A 277 5.62 1.62 -17.35
CA ASN A 277 5.40 0.84 -18.56
C ASN A 277 6.32 -0.38 -18.54
N ILE A 278 5.73 -1.56 -18.71
CA ILE A 278 6.46 -2.84 -18.78
C ILE A 278 6.71 -3.17 -20.24
N ASP A 279 7.96 -3.56 -20.59
CA ASP A 279 8.27 -4.01 -21.93
C ASP A 279 7.73 -5.42 -22.18
N GLY A 280 6.73 -5.52 -23.04
CA GLY A 280 6.11 -6.79 -23.45
C GLY A 280 6.97 -7.67 -24.37
N GLY A 281 8.16 -7.22 -24.76
CA GLY A 281 9.05 -7.97 -25.67
C GLY A 281 8.41 -8.33 -27.00
N GLN A 282 8.97 -9.32 -27.69
CA GLN A 282 8.36 -9.88 -28.91
C GLN A 282 7.09 -10.65 -28.54
N ARG A 283 6.03 -10.48 -29.32
CA ARG A 283 4.76 -11.17 -29.09
C ARG A 283 4.94 -12.69 -29.17
N SER A 284 4.54 -13.41 -28.11
CA SER A 284 4.43 -14.88 -28.15
C SER A 284 3.38 -15.35 -29.16
N GLY A 285 3.39 -16.65 -29.50
CA GLY A 285 2.27 -17.29 -30.18
C GLY A 285 0.95 -17.12 -29.43
N LYS A 286 -0.18 -17.53 -30.01
CA LYS A 286 -1.49 -17.51 -29.32
C LYS A 286 -1.50 -18.44 -28.09
N LEU A 287 -0.80 -19.56 -28.17
CA LEU A 287 -0.58 -20.52 -27.10
C LEU A 287 0.69 -20.14 -26.33
N VAL A 288 0.62 -20.14 -24.99
CA VAL A 288 1.78 -20.02 -24.10
C VAL A 288 2.14 -21.39 -23.55
N ALA A 289 1.20 -22.12 -22.97
CA ALA A 289 1.40 -23.47 -22.47
C ALA A 289 0.12 -24.30 -22.53
N GLU A 290 0.26 -25.59 -22.83
CA GLU A 290 -0.81 -26.57 -22.80
C GLU A 290 -0.33 -27.79 -22.00
N LEU A 291 -1.02 -28.09 -20.94
CA LEU A 291 -0.81 -29.27 -20.10
C LEU A 291 -1.92 -30.26 -20.38
N THR A 292 -1.57 -31.52 -20.61
CA THR A 292 -2.54 -32.60 -20.86
C THR A 292 -2.24 -33.76 -19.92
N ALA A 293 -3.19 -34.07 -19.01
CA ALA A 293 -3.10 -35.11 -18.00
C ALA A 293 -1.76 -35.11 -17.23
N VAL A 294 -1.25 -33.90 -16.92
CA VAL A 294 0.08 -33.74 -16.30
C VAL A 294 0.03 -34.17 -14.84
N SER A 295 0.99 -35.03 -14.49
CA SER A 295 1.20 -35.47 -13.09
C SER A 295 2.65 -35.32 -12.69
N LYS A 296 2.87 -34.94 -11.40
CA LYS A 296 4.17 -34.79 -10.77
C LYS A 296 4.13 -35.16 -9.31
N SER A 297 5.12 -35.93 -8.86
CA SER A 297 5.24 -36.38 -7.46
C SER A 297 6.67 -36.22 -6.97
N TYR A 298 6.85 -36.01 -5.68
CA TYR A 298 8.13 -36.02 -5.00
C TYR A 298 8.04 -36.90 -3.75
N ALA A 299 8.97 -37.83 -3.59
CA ALA A 299 9.02 -38.76 -2.45
C ALA A 299 7.66 -39.44 -2.14
N GLY A 300 6.92 -39.84 -3.19
CA GLY A 300 5.61 -40.49 -3.06
C GLY A 300 4.43 -39.54 -2.79
N ARG A 301 4.67 -38.25 -2.60
CA ARG A 301 3.62 -37.23 -2.45
C ARG A 301 3.27 -36.65 -3.82
N ALA A 302 2.01 -36.79 -4.21
CA ALA A 302 1.51 -36.17 -5.43
C ALA A 302 1.42 -34.64 -5.24
N ILE A 303 2.06 -33.89 -6.13
CA ILE A 303 2.03 -32.42 -6.16
C ILE A 303 1.07 -31.94 -7.24
N VAL A 304 1.05 -32.60 -8.40
CA VAL A 304 0.10 -32.36 -9.48
C VAL A 304 -0.40 -33.73 -9.94
N LYS A 305 -1.72 -33.86 -10.11
CA LYS A 305 -2.37 -35.10 -10.52
C LYS A 305 -3.31 -34.82 -11.68
N GLU A 306 -3.03 -35.44 -12.83
CA GLU A 306 -3.86 -35.43 -14.04
C GLU A 306 -4.41 -34.02 -14.39
N LEU A 307 -3.54 -33.01 -14.37
CA LEU A 307 -3.93 -31.64 -14.66
C LEU A 307 -4.02 -31.39 -16.16
N ASP A 308 -5.18 -30.92 -16.61
CA ASP A 308 -5.39 -30.30 -17.90
C ASP A 308 -5.49 -28.79 -17.72
N LEU A 309 -4.64 -28.01 -18.41
CA LEU A 309 -4.60 -26.57 -18.31
C LEU A 309 -4.15 -25.95 -19.64
N LEU A 310 -4.85 -24.92 -20.10
CA LEU A 310 -4.52 -24.17 -21.29
C LEU A 310 -4.27 -22.72 -20.95
N ILE A 311 -3.08 -22.20 -21.28
CA ILE A 311 -2.71 -20.80 -21.06
C ILE A 311 -2.46 -20.16 -22.40
N GLY A 312 -3.29 -19.14 -22.68
CA GLY A 312 -3.18 -18.30 -23.87
C GLY A 312 -2.29 -17.07 -23.66
N ARG A 313 -2.00 -16.38 -24.75
CA ARG A 313 -1.33 -15.08 -24.69
C ARG A 313 -2.26 -14.02 -24.10
N GLY A 314 -1.79 -13.29 -23.10
CA GLY A 314 -2.53 -12.24 -22.41
C GLY A 314 -3.34 -12.74 -21.23
N ASP A 315 -3.35 -14.05 -20.95
CA ASP A 315 -3.98 -14.58 -19.76
C ASP A 315 -3.27 -14.12 -18.50
N ARG A 316 -4.03 -13.87 -17.45
CA ARG A 316 -3.56 -13.46 -16.12
C ARG A 316 -4.00 -14.51 -15.12
N VAL A 317 -3.09 -15.45 -14.85
CA VAL A 317 -3.37 -16.65 -14.05
C VAL A 317 -2.86 -16.47 -12.64
N GLY A 318 -3.77 -16.50 -11.66
CA GLY A 318 -3.46 -16.57 -10.24
C GLY A 318 -3.33 -18.01 -9.76
N LEU A 319 -2.31 -18.32 -9.01
CA LEU A 319 -2.09 -19.64 -8.40
C LEU A 319 -2.37 -19.55 -6.90
N ILE A 320 -3.41 -20.22 -6.43
CA ILE A 320 -3.87 -20.20 -5.03
C ILE A 320 -3.71 -21.59 -4.42
N GLY A 321 -3.26 -21.64 -3.17
CA GLY A 321 -3.18 -22.87 -2.39
C GLY A 321 -2.30 -22.72 -1.16
N PRO A 322 -2.41 -23.66 -0.21
CA PRO A 322 -1.62 -23.62 1.01
C PRO A 322 -0.11 -23.66 0.73
N ASN A 323 0.68 -23.25 1.73
CA ASN A 323 2.13 -23.36 1.65
C ASN A 323 2.52 -24.84 1.50
N GLY A 324 3.47 -25.11 0.58
CA GLY A 324 3.88 -26.47 0.25
C GLY A 324 2.90 -27.26 -0.65
N ALA A 325 1.85 -26.63 -1.19
CA ALA A 325 0.95 -27.27 -2.17
C ALA A 325 1.61 -27.57 -3.51
N GLY A 326 2.73 -26.90 -3.82
CA GLY A 326 3.46 -27.10 -5.07
C GLY A 326 3.24 -26.00 -6.11
N LYS A 327 2.86 -24.79 -5.69
CA LYS A 327 2.67 -23.62 -6.58
C LYS A 327 3.89 -23.37 -7.48
N THR A 328 5.08 -23.28 -6.91
CA THR A 328 6.34 -23.09 -7.64
C THR A 328 6.66 -24.29 -8.57
N THR A 329 6.31 -25.52 -8.15
CA THR A 329 6.46 -26.72 -9.01
C THR A 329 5.54 -26.64 -10.21
N LEU A 330 4.31 -26.23 -10.03
CA LEU A 330 3.33 -26.05 -11.11
C LEU A 330 3.81 -25.00 -12.11
N ILE A 331 4.33 -23.86 -11.65
CA ILE A 331 4.94 -22.84 -12.53
C ILE A 331 6.07 -23.45 -13.37
N LYS A 332 6.98 -24.22 -12.74
CA LYS A 332 8.11 -24.87 -13.44
C LYS A 332 7.63 -25.89 -14.47
N LEU A 333 6.52 -26.61 -14.22
CA LEU A 333 5.89 -27.51 -15.18
C LEU A 333 5.28 -26.72 -16.34
N ILE A 334 4.49 -25.67 -16.07
CA ILE A 334 3.88 -24.79 -17.08
C ILE A 334 4.93 -24.25 -18.05
N LEU A 335 6.10 -23.85 -17.53
CA LEU A 335 7.19 -23.27 -18.33
C LEU A 335 8.18 -24.31 -18.87
N GLY A 336 7.90 -25.60 -18.67
CA GLY A 336 8.74 -26.68 -19.16
C GLY A 336 10.14 -26.75 -18.53
N SER A 337 10.36 -26.08 -17.41
CA SER A 337 11.63 -26.07 -16.68
C SER A 337 11.92 -27.39 -15.98
N ILE A 338 10.88 -28.17 -15.68
CA ILE A 338 10.96 -29.54 -15.17
C ILE A 338 10.05 -30.46 -15.99
N PRO A 339 10.45 -31.72 -16.24
CA PRO A 339 9.60 -32.66 -16.93
C PRO A 339 8.48 -33.19 -15.99
N PRO A 340 7.27 -33.46 -16.51
CA PRO A 340 6.25 -34.19 -15.80
C PRO A 340 6.62 -35.68 -15.64
N ASP A 341 6.05 -36.35 -14.63
CA ASP A 341 6.20 -37.79 -14.45
C ASP A 341 5.23 -38.56 -15.37
N ALA A 342 4.08 -37.97 -15.67
CA ALA A 342 3.10 -38.48 -16.63
C ALA A 342 2.38 -37.28 -17.31
N GLY A 343 1.77 -37.56 -18.46
CA GLY A 343 1.14 -36.52 -19.27
C GLY A 343 2.11 -35.81 -20.20
N ARG A 344 1.67 -34.67 -20.75
CA ARG A 344 2.43 -33.90 -21.72
C ARG A 344 2.31 -32.41 -21.46
N VAL A 345 3.44 -31.70 -21.53
CA VAL A 345 3.52 -30.24 -21.57
C VAL A 345 3.96 -29.80 -22.95
N ARG A 346 3.21 -28.86 -23.54
CA ARG A 346 3.53 -28.24 -24.83
C ARG A 346 3.64 -26.74 -24.62
N LEU A 347 4.81 -26.19 -24.91
CA LEU A 347 5.05 -24.75 -24.90
C LEU A 347 4.72 -24.13 -26.25
N GLY A 348 4.25 -22.91 -26.20
CA GLY A 348 4.04 -22.06 -27.37
C GLY A 348 5.36 -21.60 -28.01
N THR A 349 5.24 -20.91 -29.14
CA THR A 349 6.41 -20.34 -29.84
C THR A 349 6.78 -18.98 -29.23
N HIS A 350 8.09 -18.69 -29.20
CA HIS A 350 8.66 -17.42 -28.74
C HIS A 350 8.27 -17.04 -27.28
N VAL A 351 8.09 -18.02 -26.40
CA VAL A 351 7.86 -17.78 -24.97
C VAL A 351 9.16 -17.32 -24.33
N GLN A 352 9.15 -16.09 -23.76
CA GLN A 352 10.28 -15.46 -23.07
C GLN A 352 9.85 -15.15 -21.62
N PRO A 353 10.07 -16.08 -20.68
CA PRO A 353 9.68 -15.87 -19.29
C PRO A 353 10.70 -15.02 -18.55
N ALA A 354 10.22 -14.09 -17.70
CA ALA A 354 11.02 -13.42 -16.70
C ALA A 354 10.50 -13.78 -15.30
N TYR A 355 11.42 -14.23 -14.45
CA TYR A 355 11.12 -14.65 -13.08
C TYR A 355 11.57 -13.59 -12.08
N PHE A 356 10.67 -13.16 -11.21
CA PHE A 356 10.97 -12.22 -10.14
C PHE A 356 11.95 -12.81 -9.11
N ASP A 357 11.74 -14.06 -8.71
CA ASP A 357 12.53 -14.74 -7.68
C ASP A 357 14.00 -14.96 -8.08
N GLN A 358 14.26 -15.27 -9.35
CA GLN A 358 15.62 -15.38 -9.87
C GLN A 358 16.38 -14.04 -9.80
N LEU A 359 15.67 -12.93 -10.02
CA LEU A 359 16.28 -11.60 -9.93
C LEU A 359 16.59 -11.23 -8.47
N ARG A 360 15.75 -11.66 -7.53
CA ARG A 360 15.97 -11.49 -6.08
C ARG A 360 17.24 -12.23 -5.64
N ALA A 361 17.39 -13.47 -6.04
CA ALA A 361 18.60 -14.26 -5.75
C ALA A 361 19.88 -13.60 -6.31
N GLN A 362 19.81 -13.09 -7.55
CA GLN A 362 20.94 -12.39 -8.19
C GLN A 362 21.30 -11.06 -7.49
N LEU A 363 20.30 -10.31 -6.98
CA LEU A 363 20.56 -9.06 -6.29
C LEU A 363 21.23 -9.25 -4.92
N ASN A 364 21.10 -10.43 -4.34
CA ASN A 364 21.76 -10.81 -3.09
C ASN A 364 23.20 -11.34 -3.31
N ASP A 365 23.66 -11.45 -4.57
CA ASP A 365 25.05 -11.78 -4.85
C ASP A 365 25.96 -10.66 -4.31
N PRO A 366 27.02 -10.98 -3.57
CA PRO A 366 27.99 -10.00 -3.05
C PRO A 366 28.54 -9.05 -4.13
N LEU A 367 28.70 -9.51 -5.37
CA LEU A 367 29.15 -8.69 -6.50
C LEU A 367 28.09 -7.66 -6.95
N ASP A 368 26.81 -8.02 -6.88
CA ASP A 368 25.71 -7.10 -7.23
C ASP A 368 25.43 -6.09 -6.10
N LEU A 369 25.74 -6.43 -4.85
CA LEU A 369 25.56 -5.53 -3.70
C LEU A 369 26.48 -4.28 -3.73
N GLU A 370 27.65 -4.38 -4.34
CA GLU A 370 28.60 -3.27 -4.48
C GLU A 370 28.30 -2.35 -5.66
N LYS A 371 27.48 -2.82 -6.64
CA LYS A 371 27.06 -2.00 -7.79
C LYS A 371 26.14 -0.88 -7.35
N THR A 372 26.16 0.22 -8.08
CA THR A 372 25.17 1.26 -7.91
C THR A 372 23.79 0.80 -8.39
N VAL A 373 22.75 1.46 -7.90
CA VAL A 373 21.36 1.19 -8.34
C VAL A 373 21.24 1.37 -9.86
N ALA A 374 21.86 2.41 -10.41
CA ALA A 374 21.86 2.67 -11.86
C ALA A 374 22.58 1.57 -12.65
N GLU A 375 23.75 1.13 -12.22
CA GLU A 375 24.49 0.03 -12.85
C GLU A 375 23.76 -1.31 -12.79
N THR A 376 22.96 -1.53 -11.74
CA THR A 376 22.14 -2.76 -11.61
C THR A 376 21.06 -2.83 -12.69
N ILE A 377 20.51 -1.69 -13.10
CA ILE A 377 19.47 -1.61 -14.13
C ILE A 377 20.12 -1.68 -15.53
N SER A 378 21.17 -0.90 -15.77
CA SER A 378 21.81 -0.79 -17.10
C SER A 378 23.33 -0.87 -16.96
N PRO A 379 23.90 -2.08 -16.91
CA PRO A 379 25.35 -2.26 -16.79
C PRO A 379 26.09 -1.64 -17.98
N GLY A 380 26.95 -0.67 -17.72
CA GLY A 380 27.80 -0.04 -18.73
C GLY A 380 27.09 0.91 -19.71
N SER A 381 25.83 1.28 -19.46
CA SER A 381 25.07 2.22 -20.28
C SER A 381 24.27 3.20 -19.41
N GLU A 382 24.14 4.44 -19.85
CA GLU A 382 23.25 5.43 -19.23
C GLU A 382 21.80 5.31 -19.73
N TRP A 383 21.50 4.38 -20.62
CA TRP A 383 20.22 4.24 -21.29
C TRP A 383 19.63 2.84 -21.07
N VAL A 384 18.34 2.81 -20.82
CA VAL A 384 17.51 1.59 -20.72
C VAL A 384 16.58 1.56 -21.92
N GLU A 385 16.47 0.42 -22.56
CA GLU A 385 15.49 0.19 -23.62
C GLU A 385 14.19 -0.34 -23.00
N VAL A 386 13.09 0.39 -23.15
CA VAL A 386 11.77 0.00 -22.66
C VAL A 386 10.72 0.28 -23.74
N ASN A 387 9.93 -0.70 -24.11
CA ASN A 387 8.90 -0.60 -25.15
C ASN A 387 9.43 -0.07 -26.50
N GLY A 388 10.64 -0.48 -26.90
CA GLY A 388 11.29 -0.04 -28.13
C GLY A 388 11.76 1.42 -28.13
N GLY A 389 11.67 2.11 -26.99
CA GLY A 389 12.20 3.46 -26.78
C GLY A 389 13.42 3.45 -25.86
N ARG A 390 14.32 4.43 -26.03
CA ARG A 390 15.45 4.64 -25.11
C ARG A 390 15.09 5.66 -24.05
N LYS A 391 15.23 5.31 -22.78
CA LYS A 391 15.03 6.20 -21.63
C LYS A 391 16.31 6.28 -20.81
N HIS A 392 16.69 7.47 -20.37
CA HIS A 392 17.84 7.64 -19.49
C HIS A 392 17.62 6.93 -18.16
N VAL A 393 18.63 6.19 -17.65
CA VAL A 393 18.52 5.33 -16.45
C VAL A 393 18.02 6.11 -15.23
N MET A 394 18.47 7.37 -15.05
CA MET A 394 18.02 8.21 -13.94
C MET A 394 16.52 8.54 -14.03
N SER A 395 16.03 8.82 -15.25
CA SER A 395 14.61 9.08 -15.48
C SER A 395 13.77 7.81 -15.31
N TYR A 396 14.32 6.67 -15.72
CA TYR A 396 13.69 5.36 -15.50
C TYR A 396 13.59 5.02 -14.01
N LEU A 397 14.68 5.21 -13.25
CA LEU A 397 14.69 4.98 -11.80
C LEU A 397 13.78 5.95 -11.03
N ALA A 398 13.59 7.17 -11.52
CA ALA A 398 12.63 8.11 -10.94
C ALA A 398 11.19 7.58 -11.02
N ASP A 399 10.83 6.81 -12.06
CA ASP A 399 9.53 6.14 -12.17
C ASP A 399 9.33 5.10 -11.05
N PHE A 400 10.41 4.54 -10.51
CA PHE A 400 10.39 3.61 -9.36
C PHE A 400 10.68 4.31 -8.03
N LEU A 401 10.49 5.63 -7.97
CA LEU A 401 10.62 6.43 -6.78
C LEU A 401 12.05 6.47 -6.20
N PHE A 402 13.08 6.32 -7.07
CA PHE A 402 14.47 6.54 -6.68
C PHE A 402 14.89 7.98 -6.98
N PRO A 403 15.19 8.79 -5.95
CA PRO A 403 15.76 10.12 -6.20
C PRO A 403 17.19 10.01 -6.76
N PRO A 404 17.67 11.01 -7.52
CA PRO A 404 18.99 10.96 -8.18
C PRO A 404 20.15 10.63 -7.26
N ARG A 405 20.12 11.09 -6.01
CA ARG A 405 21.15 10.77 -5.02
C ARG A 405 21.18 9.27 -4.69
N ARG A 406 20.02 8.62 -4.62
CA ARG A 406 19.90 7.19 -4.34
C ARG A 406 20.27 6.31 -5.54
N ALA A 407 20.04 6.78 -6.75
CA ALA A 407 20.40 6.05 -7.96
C ALA A 407 21.92 5.78 -8.08
N ASN A 408 22.75 6.63 -7.49
CA ASN A 408 24.21 6.48 -7.45
C ASN A 408 24.73 5.78 -6.17
N SER A 409 23.83 5.35 -5.26
CA SER A 409 24.23 4.64 -4.04
C SER A 409 24.43 3.15 -4.32
N PRO A 410 25.35 2.46 -3.61
CA PRO A 410 25.49 1.01 -3.70
C PRO A 410 24.21 0.28 -3.23
N VAL A 411 23.89 -0.83 -3.86
CA VAL A 411 22.69 -1.64 -3.53
C VAL A 411 22.67 -2.09 -2.07
N ARG A 412 23.82 -2.34 -1.46
CA ARG A 412 23.92 -2.72 -0.03
C ARG A 412 23.36 -1.66 0.94
N MET A 413 23.33 -0.39 0.51
CA MET A 413 22.81 0.73 1.33
C MET A 413 21.29 0.91 1.22
N LEU A 414 20.62 0.10 0.40
CA LEU A 414 19.17 0.16 0.23
C LEU A 414 18.45 -0.57 1.37
N SER A 415 17.34 0.01 1.81
CA SER A 415 16.37 -0.69 2.67
C SER A 415 15.73 -1.87 1.93
N GLY A 416 15.09 -2.80 2.65
CA GLY A 416 14.37 -3.93 2.06
C GLY A 416 13.36 -3.50 1.00
N GLY A 417 12.53 -2.51 1.31
CA GLY A 417 11.55 -1.97 0.36
C GLY A 417 12.18 -1.28 -0.86
N GLU A 418 13.30 -0.55 -0.69
CA GLU A 418 14.04 0.00 -1.83
C GLU A 418 14.63 -1.11 -2.70
N ARG A 419 15.17 -2.19 -2.10
CA ARG A 419 15.66 -3.36 -2.85
C ARG A 419 14.55 -4.01 -3.67
N ASN A 420 13.37 -4.17 -3.12
CA ASN A 420 12.23 -4.73 -3.83
C ASN A 420 11.76 -3.84 -4.99
N ARG A 421 11.74 -2.51 -4.81
CA ARG A 421 11.49 -1.57 -5.92
C ARG A 421 12.57 -1.66 -7.01
N LEU A 422 13.84 -1.83 -6.63
CA LEU A 422 14.91 -2.04 -7.59
C LEU A 422 14.75 -3.35 -8.35
N LEU A 423 14.32 -4.42 -7.69
CA LEU A 423 13.99 -5.70 -8.33
C LEU A 423 12.87 -5.56 -9.36
N LEU A 424 11.81 -4.84 -9.02
CA LEU A 424 10.73 -4.53 -9.95
C LEU A 424 11.23 -3.70 -11.14
N ALA A 425 12.04 -2.68 -10.90
CA ALA A 425 12.65 -1.88 -11.95
C ALA A 425 13.51 -2.75 -12.88
N ARG A 426 14.32 -3.67 -12.32
CA ARG A 426 15.14 -4.61 -13.10
C ARG A 426 14.31 -5.61 -13.89
N LEU A 427 13.21 -6.10 -13.32
CA LEU A 427 12.28 -6.99 -14.00
C LEU A 427 11.65 -6.31 -15.20
N PHE A 428 11.16 -5.07 -15.02
CA PHE A 428 10.45 -4.34 -16.07
C PHE A 428 11.36 -3.72 -17.12
N ALA A 429 12.68 -3.63 -16.86
CA ALA A 429 13.68 -3.26 -17.86
C ALA A 429 14.01 -4.40 -18.83
N ARG A 430 13.57 -5.63 -18.55
CA ARG A 430 13.83 -6.79 -19.41
C ARG A 430 12.62 -7.07 -20.30
N PRO A 431 12.80 -7.18 -21.62
CA PRO A 431 11.70 -7.56 -22.49
C PRO A 431 11.25 -8.98 -22.17
N ALA A 432 10.01 -9.14 -21.76
CA ALA A 432 9.42 -10.44 -21.43
C ALA A 432 7.97 -10.47 -21.88
N ASN A 433 7.55 -11.57 -22.50
CA ASN A 433 6.15 -11.76 -22.89
C ASN A 433 5.37 -12.69 -21.94
N VAL A 434 6.07 -13.31 -20.99
CA VAL A 434 5.51 -14.05 -19.86
C VAL A 434 6.20 -13.59 -18.57
N LEU A 435 5.45 -12.97 -17.66
CA LEU A 435 5.93 -12.60 -16.33
C LEU A 435 5.52 -13.66 -15.31
N VAL A 436 6.48 -14.05 -14.48
CA VAL A 436 6.27 -14.97 -13.37
C VAL A 436 6.62 -14.27 -12.08
N LEU A 437 5.59 -14.02 -11.28
CA LEU A 437 5.70 -13.35 -10.00
C LEU A 437 5.33 -14.33 -8.88
N ASP A 438 6.30 -14.70 -8.05
CA ASP A 438 6.10 -15.56 -6.88
C ASP A 438 6.21 -14.68 -5.62
N GLU A 439 5.07 -14.47 -4.93
CA GLU A 439 4.90 -13.61 -3.75
C GLU A 439 5.54 -12.20 -3.92
N PRO A 440 5.19 -11.45 -4.97
CA PRO A 440 5.80 -10.15 -5.23
C PRO A 440 5.35 -9.07 -4.24
N THR A 441 4.27 -9.33 -3.51
CA THR A 441 3.66 -8.42 -2.53
C THR A 441 4.39 -8.40 -1.19
N ASN A 442 5.18 -9.45 -0.88
CA ASN A 442 5.95 -9.51 0.34
C ASN A 442 6.96 -8.36 0.42
N ASP A 443 7.00 -7.67 1.56
CA ASP A 443 7.90 -6.56 1.85
C ASP A 443 7.69 -5.28 1.00
N LEU A 444 6.63 -5.19 0.18
CA LEU A 444 6.24 -3.96 -0.50
C LEU A 444 5.32 -3.12 0.39
N ASP A 445 5.55 -1.81 0.41
CA ASP A 445 4.60 -0.88 1.02
C ASP A 445 3.39 -0.64 0.09
N ILE A 446 2.31 -0.11 0.65
CA ILE A 446 1.03 0.09 -0.06
C ILE A 446 1.23 0.91 -1.34
N GLU A 447 2.05 1.97 -1.31
CA GLU A 447 2.32 2.78 -2.51
C GLU A 447 3.06 1.98 -3.60
N SER A 448 4.02 1.13 -3.21
CA SER A 448 4.75 0.25 -4.15
C SER A 448 3.84 -0.84 -4.71
N LEU A 449 2.89 -1.35 -3.91
CA LEU A 449 1.86 -2.29 -4.36
C LEU A 449 0.94 -1.66 -5.40
N GLU A 450 0.47 -0.44 -5.18
CA GLU A 450 -0.37 0.30 -6.13
C GLU A 450 0.36 0.55 -7.46
N LEU A 451 1.65 0.91 -7.40
CA LEU A 451 2.48 1.06 -8.60
C LEU A 451 2.63 -0.27 -9.36
N LEU A 452 2.85 -1.37 -8.65
CA LEU A 452 2.93 -2.71 -9.24
C LEU A 452 1.60 -3.11 -9.87
N GLU A 453 0.47 -2.90 -9.19
CA GLU A 453 -0.87 -3.16 -9.72
C GLU A 453 -1.11 -2.39 -11.02
N ALA A 454 -0.88 -1.07 -11.03
CA ALA A 454 -1.04 -0.24 -12.21
C ALA A 454 -0.16 -0.73 -13.38
N ALA A 455 1.10 -1.05 -13.11
CA ALA A 455 2.01 -1.55 -14.14
C ALA A 455 1.55 -2.91 -14.70
N LEU A 456 1.09 -3.82 -13.85
CA LEU A 456 0.60 -5.13 -14.28
C LEU A 456 -0.74 -5.04 -15.02
N GLN A 457 -1.61 -4.09 -14.67
CA GLN A 457 -2.86 -3.83 -15.40
C GLN A 457 -2.60 -3.39 -16.84
N ASP A 458 -1.58 -2.57 -17.07
CA ASP A 458 -1.18 -2.09 -18.40
C ASP A 458 -0.33 -3.10 -19.18
N TYR A 459 0.16 -4.17 -18.54
CA TYR A 459 0.99 -5.17 -19.18
C TYR A 459 0.22 -6.03 -20.18
N ALA A 460 0.66 -6.04 -21.43
CA ALA A 460 0.00 -6.75 -22.53
C ALA A 460 0.41 -8.22 -22.70
N GLY A 461 1.40 -8.69 -21.91
CA GLY A 461 1.88 -10.08 -21.93
C GLY A 461 1.06 -11.01 -21.04
N THR A 462 1.51 -12.25 -20.91
CA THR A 462 0.89 -13.26 -20.04
C THR A 462 1.49 -13.19 -18.64
N LEU A 463 0.66 -13.29 -17.61
CA LEU A 463 1.06 -13.24 -16.21
C LEU A 463 0.76 -14.56 -15.49
N LEU A 464 1.76 -15.10 -14.81
CA LEU A 464 1.61 -16.16 -13.81
C LEU A 464 1.92 -15.56 -12.43
N LEU A 465 0.95 -15.52 -11.56
CA LEU A 465 1.02 -14.83 -10.27
C LEU A 465 0.74 -15.80 -9.13
N VAL A 466 1.68 -15.92 -8.19
CA VAL A 466 1.43 -16.50 -6.87
C VAL A 466 1.38 -15.35 -5.88
N SER A 467 0.29 -15.23 -5.16
CA SER A 467 0.17 -14.26 -4.07
C SER A 467 -0.82 -14.73 -3.01
N HIS A 468 -0.58 -14.30 -1.79
CA HIS A 468 -1.50 -14.46 -0.67
C HIS A 468 -2.29 -13.17 -0.38
N ASP A 469 -1.98 -12.07 -1.08
CA ASP A 469 -2.75 -10.83 -1.06
C ASP A 469 -4.03 -10.98 -1.91
N ARG A 470 -5.16 -11.03 -1.22
CA ARG A 470 -6.49 -11.26 -1.82
C ARG A 470 -6.93 -10.10 -2.70
N ALA A 471 -6.70 -8.86 -2.27
CA ALA A 471 -7.04 -7.67 -3.03
C ALA A 471 -6.20 -7.57 -4.31
N PHE A 472 -4.90 -7.85 -4.21
CA PHE A 472 -3.99 -7.89 -5.35
C PHE A 472 -4.40 -8.92 -6.40
N LEU A 473 -4.79 -10.14 -5.96
CA LEU A 473 -5.33 -11.17 -6.86
C LEU A 473 -6.61 -10.69 -7.56
N ASP A 474 -7.57 -10.14 -6.81
CA ASP A 474 -8.84 -9.67 -7.38
C ASP A 474 -8.64 -8.53 -8.40
N ASN A 475 -7.63 -7.67 -8.20
CA ASN A 475 -7.36 -6.53 -9.08
C ASN A 475 -6.61 -6.91 -10.37
N ILE A 476 -5.87 -8.03 -10.38
CA ILE A 476 -4.92 -8.35 -11.46
C ILE A 476 -5.32 -9.56 -12.29
N VAL A 477 -5.80 -10.65 -11.66
CA VAL A 477 -5.97 -11.91 -12.38
C VAL A 477 -7.34 -12.05 -13.03
N THR A 478 -7.38 -12.74 -14.17
CA THR A 478 -8.61 -13.04 -14.91
C THR A 478 -9.09 -14.48 -14.70
N GLN A 479 -8.19 -15.34 -14.23
CA GLN A 479 -8.47 -16.74 -13.90
C GLN A 479 -7.58 -17.22 -12.77
N THR A 480 -8.06 -18.16 -11.99
CA THR A 480 -7.38 -18.71 -10.82
C THR A 480 -7.25 -20.22 -10.95
N VAL A 481 -6.05 -20.74 -10.69
CA VAL A 481 -5.79 -22.18 -10.58
C VAL A 481 -5.54 -22.50 -9.11
N ALA A 482 -6.49 -23.18 -8.47
CA ALA A 482 -6.48 -23.45 -7.04
C ALA A 482 -6.13 -24.91 -6.73
N ALA A 483 -5.32 -25.09 -5.67
CA ALA A 483 -5.01 -26.41 -5.12
C ALA A 483 -6.19 -26.93 -4.28
N GLU A 484 -6.79 -28.05 -4.67
CA GLU A 484 -7.94 -28.69 -4.00
C GLU A 484 -7.50 -29.78 -3.00
N GLY A 485 -6.19 -29.95 -2.80
CA GLY A 485 -5.61 -31.00 -1.96
C GLY A 485 -5.31 -32.30 -2.72
N GLY A 486 -4.45 -33.14 -2.13
CA GLY A 486 -4.06 -34.43 -2.73
C GLY A 486 -3.41 -34.36 -4.12
N GLY A 487 -2.87 -33.21 -4.50
CA GLY A 487 -2.29 -32.95 -5.83
C GLY A 487 -3.32 -32.55 -6.89
N ALA A 488 -4.59 -32.42 -6.55
CA ALA A 488 -5.61 -31.94 -7.47
C ALA A 488 -5.54 -30.41 -7.59
N TRP A 489 -5.54 -29.92 -8.84
CA TRP A 489 -5.59 -28.50 -9.18
C TRP A 489 -6.80 -28.25 -10.08
N ARG A 490 -7.45 -27.14 -9.88
CA ARG A 490 -8.65 -26.78 -10.65
C ARG A 490 -8.63 -25.32 -11.05
N GLU A 491 -9.06 -25.07 -12.28
CA GLU A 491 -9.21 -23.74 -12.84
C GLU A 491 -10.59 -23.14 -12.52
N TYR A 492 -10.60 -21.84 -12.20
CA TYR A 492 -11.76 -21.02 -11.90
C TYR A 492 -11.67 -19.69 -12.63
N ALA A 493 -12.79 -19.17 -13.10
CA ALA A 493 -12.85 -17.84 -13.70
C ALA A 493 -12.82 -16.76 -12.63
N GLY A 494 -12.02 -15.70 -12.86
CA GLY A 494 -11.93 -14.54 -11.98
C GLY A 494 -10.84 -14.63 -10.92
N GLY A 495 -10.89 -13.70 -9.95
CA GLY A 495 -9.94 -13.54 -8.86
C GLY A 495 -10.23 -14.42 -7.64
N TYR A 496 -9.68 -14.01 -6.51
CA TYR A 496 -9.85 -14.70 -5.23
C TYR A 496 -11.31 -14.72 -4.75
N SER A 497 -12.01 -13.59 -4.84
CA SER A 497 -13.41 -13.46 -4.45
C SER A 497 -14.33 -14.32 -5.31
N ASP A 498 -14.01 -14.47 -6.61
CA ASP A 498 -14.75 -15.33 -7.53
C ASP A 498 -14.50 -16.81 -7.25
N TRP A 499 -13.24 -17.18 -6.96
CA TRP A 499 -12.90 -18.53 -6.52
C TRP A 499 -13.67 -18.92 -5.25
N LEU A 500 -13.73 -18.04 -4.23
CA LEU A 500 -14.50 -18.31 -3.00
C LEU A 500 -15.98 -18.61 -3.26
N ARG A 501 -16.58 -17.97 -4.25
CA ARG A 501 -17.99 -18.20 -4.63
C ARG A 501 -18.18 -19.49 -5.42
N GLN A 502 -17.19 -19.89 -6.22
CA GLN A 502 -17.24 -21.03 -7.13
C GLN A 502 -16.73 -22.33 -6.49
N ARG A 503 -15.88 -22.26 -5.45
CA ARG A 503 -15.35 -23.46 -4.80
C ARG A 503 -16.47 -24.30 -4.21
N PRO A 504 -16.38 -25.64 -4.31
CA PRO A 504 -17.30 -26.53 -3.62
C PRO A 504 -17.24 -26.27 -2.12
N ALA A 505 -18.39 -26.15 -1.45
CA ALA A 505 -18.45 -26.03 0.01
C ALA A 505 -17.76 -27.25 0.63
N LEU A 506 -16.67 -27.05 1.33
CA LEU A 506 -16.04 -28.11 2.11
C LEU A 506 -17.09 -28.63 3.13
N ALA A 507 -17.30 -29.95 3.18
CA ALA A 507 -18.26 -30.60 4.07
C ALA A 507 -17.90 -30.24 5.54
N GLY A 508 -18.56 -29.21 6.08
CA GLY A 508 -18.35 -28.71 7.45
C GLY A 508 -18.55 -27.19 7.63
N GLU A 509 -18.42 -26.38 6.60
CA GLU A 509 -18.70 -24.96 6.68
C GLU A 509 -20.18 -24.64 6.47
N LYS A 510 -20.92 -24.45 7.58
CA LYS A 510 -22.22 -23.78 7.51
C LYS A 510 -22.01 -22.34 7.07
N ALA A 511 -22.39 -22.04 5.84
CA ALA A 511 -22.41 -20.68 5.30
C ALA A 511 -23.17 -19.74 6.23
N ARG A 512 -22.48 -18.82 6.90
CA ARG A 512 -23.10 -17.65 7.51
C ARG A 512 -23.32 -16.62 6.40
N PRO A 513 -24.57 -16.21 6.13
CA PRO A 513 -24.81 -15.17 5.14
C PRO A 513 -24.22 -13.84 5.65
N VAL A 514 -23.30 -13.29 4.89
CA VAL A 514 -22.84 -11.91 5.04
C VAL A 514 -24.02 -11.01 4.66
N LYS A 515 -24.62 -10.35 5.62
CA LYS A 515 -25.60 -9.27 5.38
C LYS A 515 -24.85 -8.06 4.86
N LEU A 516 -24.89 -7.86 3.56
CA LEU A 516 -24.62 -6.57 2.95
C LEU A 516 -25.79 -5.65 3.26
N SER A 517 -25.58 -4.64 4.09
CA SER A 517 -26.53 -3.54 4.32
C SER A 517 -26.42 -2.57 3.15
N GLY A 518 -27.21 -2.80 2.12
CA GLY A 518 -27.43 -1.88 1.02
C GLY A 518 -28.88 -1.47 1.01
N GLY A 519 -29.22 -0.29 1.55
CA GLY A 519 -30.53 0.34 1.39
C GLY A 519 -30.61 0.99 0.02
N GLY A 520 -31.49 0.49 -0.83
CA GLY A 520 -31.82 1.10 -2.11
C GLY A 520 -33.23 0.72 -2.52
N ARG A 521 -34.11 1.70 -2.53
CA ARG A 521 -35.52 1.56 -2.93
C ARG A 521 -35.64 1.27 -4.42
N SER A 522 -36.49 0.30 -4.73
CA SER A 522 -37.00 0.01 -6.05
C SER A 522 -37.98 1.09 -6.53
N SER A 523 -37.95 1.44 -7.79
CA SER A 523 -39.14 1.73 -8.60
C SER A 523 -38.86 1.35 -10.05
N ALA A 524 -39.71 0.46 -10.56
CA ALA A 524 -39.78 0.07 -11.96
C ALA A 524 -40.39 1.19 -12.79
N ASP A 525 -40.01 1.33 -14.03
CA ASP A 525 -40.77 1.17 -15.26
C ASP A 525 -40.20 1.97 -16.44
N GLU A 526 -40.32 1.31 -17.60
CA GLU A 526 -40.38 1.85 -18.97
C GLU A 526 -39.09 2.19 -19.73
N ALA A 527 -38.74 1.26 -20.62
CA ALA A 527 -38.10 1.57 -21.90
C ALA A 527 -39.16 2.12 -22.91
N PRO A 528 -38.80 2.88 -23.97
CA PRO A 528 -38.22 2.27 -25.17
C PRO A 528 -37.16 3.09 -25.92
N HIS A 529 -36.34 2.38 -26.72
CA HIS A 529 -35.59 2.91 -27.87
C HIS A 529 -36.51 3.47 -29.00
N PRO A 530 -36.05 4.30 -29.96
CA PRO A 530 -34.91 4.03 -30.84
C PRO A 530 -34.14 5.25 -31.41
N SER A 531 -32.93 4.91 -31.89
CA SER A 531 -32.19 5.45 -33.07
C SER A 531 -32.30 6.94 -33.51
N ALA A 532 -31.15 7.61 -33.65
CA ALA A 532 -30.67 8.09 -34.95
C ALA A 532 -29.52 9.12 -34.86
N LEU A 533 -28.45 8.81 -35.59
CA LEU A 533 -27.65 9.74 -36.42
C LEU A 533 -26.88 10.89 -35.76
N SER A 534 -25.56 10.73 -35.78
CA SER A 534 -24.59 11.82 -35.77
C SER A 534 -24.84 12.85 -36.87
N PRO A 535 -24.43 14.08 -36.66
CA PRO A 535 -23.43 14.61 -37.56
C PRO A 535 -22.31 15.41 -36.84
N HIS A 536 -21.09 15.26 -37.34
CA HIS A 536 -19.99 16.14 -37.08
C HIS A 536 -20.35 17.60 -37.36
N PRO A 537 -19.87 18.56 -36.55
CA PRO A 537 -19.74 19.92 -37.03
C PRO A 537 -18.27 20.24 -37.32
N SER A 538 -18.09 20.64 -38.55
CA SER A 538 -17.00 21.37 -39.16
C SER A 538 -16.48 22.53 -38.31
N ALA A 539 -15.19 22.77 -38.47
CA ALA A 539 -14.45 23.93 -37.98
C ALA A 539 -15.24 25.25 -38.17
N ARG A 540 -15.52 25.92 -37.03
CA ARG A 540 -15.91 27.34 -37.04
C ARG A 540 -14.73 28.17 -36.57
N ALA A 541 -14.36 29.11 -37.43
CA ALA A 541 -13.41 30.17 -37.17
C ALA A 541 -13.67 30.88 -35.83
N SER A 542 -12.63 31.02 -35.00
CA SER A 542 -12.67 31.77 -33.76
C SER A 542 -12.87 33.25 -34.02
N LEU A 543 -14.05 33.75 -33.72
CA LEU A 543 -14.30 35.18 -33.57
C LEU A 543 -13.56 35.68 -32.33
N ARG A 544 -12.67 36.66 -32.51
CA ARG A 544 -12.00 37.41 -31.46
C ARG A 544 -13.05 38.13 -30.60
N VAL A 545 -13.28 37.66 -29.40
CA VAL A 545 -14.19 38.29 -28.44
C VAL A 545 -13.37 39.14 -27.49
N LYS A 546 -13.31 40.46 -27.71
CA LYS A 546 -12.71 41.42 -26.74
C LYS A 546 -13.58 41.50 -25.49
N LEU A 547 -12.94 41.70 -24.35
CA LEU A 547 -13.62 42.02 -23.07
C LEU A 547 -14.46 43.28 -23.23
N THR A 548 -15.70 43.24 -22.74
CA THR A 548 -16.53 44.45 -22.62
C THR A 548 -16.03 45.32 -21.45
N TYR A 549 -16.35 46.62 -21.47
CA TYR A 549 -15.98 47.55 -20.40
C TYR A 549 -16.45 47.03 -19.00
N LYS A 550 -17.61 46.40 -18.95
CA LYS A 550 -18.17 45.82 -17.73
C LYS A 550 -17.34 44.63 -17.27
N GLU A 551 -16.92 43.75 -18.17
CA GLU A 551 -16.08 42.59 -17.88
C GLU A 551 -14.66 43.02 -17.47
N THR A 552 -14.12 44.08 -18.01
CA THR A 552 -12.80 44.62 -17.60
C THR A 552 -12.86 45.13 -16.15
N ARG A 553 -13.93 45.89 -15.81
CA ARG A 553 -14.13 46.38 -14.44
C ARG A 553 -14.39 45.27 -13.43
N GLU A 554 -15.12 44.24 -13.86
CA GLU A 554 -15.36 43.03 -13.05
C GLU A 554 -14.04 42.28 -12.81
N LEU A 555 -13.19 42.11 -13.83
CA LEU A 555 -11.86 41.49 -13.73
C LEU A 555 -10.93 42.22 -12.76
N ASP A 556 -11.01 43.55 -12.72
CA ASP A 556 -10.21 44.39 -11.80
C ASP A 556 -10.74 44.33 -10.36
N ALA A 557 -12.04 44.10 -10.14
CA ALA A 557 -12.67 44.05 -8.82
C ALA A 557 -12.57 42.65 -8.16
N LEU A 558 -12.66 41.57 -8.93
CA LEU A 558 -12.68 40.19 -8.47
C LEU A 558 -11.51 39.81 -7.53
N PRO A 559 -10.24 40.23 -7.77
CA PRO A 559 -9.14 39.91 -6.84
C PRO A 559 -9.35 40.48 -5.44
N GLY A 560 -9.93 41.69 -5.32
CA GLY A 560 -10.22 42.30 -4.01
C GLY A 560 -11.39 41.61 -3.28
N GLU A 561 -12.40 41.14 -4.01
CA GLU A 561 -13.52 40.41 -3.45
C GLU A 561 -13.08 39.01 -2.98
N ILE A 562 -12.23 38.32 -3.72
CA ILE A 562 -11.64 37.05 -3.33
C ILE A 562 -10.79 37.19 -2.08
N GLU A 563 -9.93 38.23 -2.01
CA GLU A 563 -9.09 38.50 -0.83
C GLU A 563 -9.93 38.79 0.43
N ALA A 564 -11.06 39.48 0.30
CA ALA A 564 -11.96 39.74 1.40
C ALA A 564 -12.65 38.45 1.93
N LEU A 565 -13.08 37.58 1.03
CA LEU A 565 -13.67 36.28 1.40
C LEU A 565 -12.65 35.33 2.02
N GLU A 566 -11.40 35.32 1.54
CA GLU A 566 -10.31 34.53 2.12
C GLU A 566 -9.97 35.01 3.54
N ALA A 567 -9.93 36.33 3.77
CA ALA A 567 -9.72 36.89 5.09
C ALA A 567 -10.85 36.52 6.06
N GLU A 568 -12.11 36.54 5.59
CA GLU A 568 -13.26 36.12 6.39
C GLU A 568 -13.18 34.63 6.72
N GLN A 569 -12.78 33.78 5.77
CA GLN A 569 -12.58 32.34 5.96
C GLN A 569 -11.52 32.05 7.02
N GLN A 570 -10.37 32.75 6.95
CA GLN A 570 -9.30 32.59 7.92
C GLN A 570 -9.72 33.04 9.33
N ALA A 571 -10.44 34.15 9.44
CA ALA A 571 -10.95 34.61 10.73
C ALA A 571 -11.97 33.64 11.35
N LEU A 572 -12.81 33.04 10.49
CA LEU A 572 -13.80 32.05 10.90
C LEU A 572 -13.12 30.75 11.34
N ALA A 573 -12.14 30.27 10.58
CA ALA A 573 -11.36 29.10 10.92
C ALA A 573 -10.57 29.30 12.23
N ALA A 574 -9.96 30.45 12.43
CA ALA A 574 -9.27 30.79 13.69
C ALA A 574 -10.24 30.77 14.89
N ARG A 575 -11.46 31.28 14.70
CA ARG A 575 -12.51 31.25 15.74
C ARG A 575 -12.97 29.84 16.04
N MET A 576 -13.18 29.01 15.03
CA MET A 576 -13.59 27.61 15.17
C MET A 576 -12.52 26.72 15.83
N ASN A 577 -11.23 27.06 15.65
CA ASN A 577 -10.12 26.36 16.29
C ASN A 577 -9.76 26.89 17.70
N ALA A 578 -10.44 27.92 18.20
CA ALA A 578 -10.16 28.47 19.51
C ALA A 578 -10.58 27.50 20.65
N PRO A 579 -9.76 27.35 21.72
CA PRO A 579 -10.05 26.43 22.83
C PRO A 579 -11.40 26.60 23.49
N ASP A 580 -12.00 27.80 23.39
CA ASP A 580 -13.28 28.14 24.00
C ASP A 580 -14.46 28.11 23.02
N TYR A 581 -14.28 27.66 21.79
CA TYR A 581 -15.31 27.68 20.74
C TYR A 581 -16.58 26.91 21.13
N TYR A 582 -16.41 25.75 21.78
CA TYR A 582 -17.55 24.94 22.23
C TYR A 582 -18.40 25.60 23.36
N LYS A 583 -17.93 26.68 23.98
CA LYS A 583 -18.71 27.46 24.96
C LYS A 583 -19.74 28.38 24.30
N LEU A 584 -19.66 28.61 22.99
CA LEU A 584 -20.55 29.49 22.23
C LEU A 584 -21.97 28.94 22.01
N GLY A 585 -22.21 27.66 22.29
CA GLY A 585 -23.50 27.00 22.13
C GLY A 585 -23.77 26.49 20.69
N GLY A 586 -24.58 25.42 20.59
CA GLY A 586 -24.78 24.68 19.33
C GLY A 586 -25.38 25.49 18.17
N ALA A 587 -26.13 26.56 18.44
CA ALA A 587 -26.71 27.42 17.41
C ALA A 587 -25.64 28.30 16.73
N ALA A 588 -24.70 28.85 17.51
CA ALA A 588 -23.59 29.65 16.98
C ALA A 588 -22.61 28.78 16.18
N MET A 589 -22.28 27.58 16.65
CA MET A 589 -21.44 26.63 15.96
C MET A 589 -22.03 26.22 14.59
N LYS A 590 -23.33 25.94 14.52
CA LYS A 590 -24.03 25.65 13.25
C LYS A 590 -24.03 26.84 12.29
N ALA A 591 -24.16 28.08 12.81
CA ALA A 591 -24.10 29.26 11.98
C ALA A 591 -22.70 29.48 11.39
N ASP A 592 -21.64 29.23 12.17
CA ASP A 592 -20.27 29.35 11.72
C ASP A 592 -19.92 28.28 10.68
N HIS A 593 -20.35 27.03 10.85
CA HIS A 593 -20.18 25.97 9.84
C HIS A 593 -20.89 26.33 8.54
N ARG A 594 -22.16 26.74 8.62
CA ARG A 594 -22.90 27.15 7.43
C ARG A 594 -22.23 28.31 6.70
N ARG A 595 -21.75 29.32 7.46
CA ARG A 595 -21.03 30.46 6.86
C ARG A 595 -19.72 30.04 6.20
N SER A 596 -19.00 29.07 6.77
CA SER A 596 -17.80 28.51 6.19
C SER A 596 -18.07 27.81 4.84
N GLU A 597 -19.17 27.05 4.76
CA GLU A 597 -19.61 26.42 3.51
C GLU A 597 -20.05 27.45 2.46
N GLU A 598 -20.78 28.48 2.86
CA GLU A 598 -21.19 29.58 1.99
C GLU A 598 -19.98 30.33 1.41
N ILE A 599 -18.96 30.63 2.25
CA ILE A 599 -17.73 31.31 1.81
C ILE A 599 -16.96 30.42 0.81
N ALA A 600 -16.86 29.12 1.05
CA ALA A 600 -16.20 28.19 0.14
C ALA A 600 -16.88 28.18 -1.25
N ALA A 601 -18.21 28.09 -1.29
CA ALA A 601 -18.98 28.13 -2.52
C ALA A 601 -18.85 29.47 -3.29
N LEU A 602 -18.81 30.59 -2.55
CA LEU A 602 -18.62 31.91 -3.14
C LEU A 602 -17.21 32.09 -3.71
N LEU A 603 -16.19 31.60 -3.02
CA LEU A 603 -14.80 31.61 -3.50
C LEU A 603 -14.65 30.82 -4.79
N ASP A 604 -15.23 29.62 -4.86
CA ASP A 604 -15.19 28.80 -6.07
C ASP A 604 -15.89 29.49 -7.25
N ALA A 605 -17.06 30.06 -7.04
CA ALA A 605 -17.79 30.77 -8.08
C ALA A 605 -17.04 32.02 -8.60
N GLN A 606 -16.42 32.80 -7.69
CA GLN A 606 -15.66 33.99 -8.08
C GLN A 606 -14.33 33.62 -8.77
N LEU A 607 -13.69 32.53 -8.36
CA LEU A 607 -12.48 32.03 -9.02
C LEU A 607 -12.77 31.52 -10.44
N GLU A 608 -13.83 30.74 -10.63
CA GLU A 608 -14.25 30.32 -11.97
C GLU A 608 -14.58 31.52 -12.87
N ARG A 609 -15.27 32.52 -12.30
CA ARG A 609 -15.61 33.74 -13.04
C ARG A 609 -14.35 34.52 -13.44
N TRP A 610 -13.41 34.66 -12.52
CA TRP A 610 -12.13 35.32 -12.78
C TRP A 610 -11.32 34.59 -13.84
N GLU A 611 -11.26 33.24 -13.82
CA GLU A 611 -10.57 32.43 -14.83
C GLU A 611 -11.19 32.59 -16.22
N LEU A 612 -12.51 32.61 -16.32
CA LEU A 612 -13.22 32.84 -17.58
C LEU A 612 -12.90 34.22 -18.20
N LEU A 613 -12.89 35.26 -17.37
CA LEU A 613 -12.59 36.62 -17.82
C LEU A 613 -11.12 36.77 -18.20
N GLU A 614 -10.19 36.15 -17.42
CA GLU A 614 -8.75 36.17 -17.72
C GLU A 614 -8.42 35.38 -19.01
N ALA A 615 -9.03 34.22 -19.20
CA ALA A 615 -8.91 33.45 -20.44
C ALA A 615 -9.39 34.23 -21.65
N LYS A 616 -10.49 34.97 -21.49
CA LYS A 616 -11.05 35.87 -22.53
C LYS A 616 -10.12 37.05 -22.79
N ALA A 617 -9.46 37.60 -21.76
CA ALA A 617 -8.48 38.69 -21.90
C ALA A 617 -7.18 38.26 -22.59
N LYS A 618 -6.78 36.99 -22.42
CA LYS A 618 -5.55 36.41 -22.99
C LYS A 618 -5.74 35.78 -24.37
N SER A 619 -6.97 35.68 -24.87
CA SER A 619 -7.22 35.19 -26.23
C SER A 619 -6.69 36.22 -27.24
N PRO A 620 -5.69 35.83 -28.10
CA PRO A 620 -5.01 36.76 -29.01
C PRO A 620 -5.93 37.28 -30.16
#